data_762f21716332ae2a786ab9c10459cf30
#
_entry.id   762f21716332ae2a786ab9c10459cf30
#
_cell.length_a   1.000
_cell.length_b   1.000
_cell.length_c   1.000
_cell.angle_alpha   90.00
_cell.angle_beta   90.00
_cell.angle_gamma   90.00
#
_symmetry.space_group_name_H-M   'P 1'
#
loop_
_entity.id
_entity.type
_entity.pdbx_description
1 polymer ?
#
loop_
_entity_poly.entity_id
_entity_poly.type
_entity_poly.pdbx_seq_one_letter_code
_entity_poly.pdbx_strand_id
1 'polypeptide(L)' 'MREIVLDTETTGLDPNKGDRLVEIGCIELLNRIPTGATFHAYLNPDRDMPAEAFAIHGLSIEFLKTHKRFADVLSLIHI' A
#
# COMPACT_ATOMS: atom_id res chain seq x y z
N MET A 1 3.78 18.77 -16.59
CA MET A 1 2.70 18.34 -15.69
C MET A 1 3.25 17.28 -14.76
N ARG A 2 2.96 17.42 -13.48
CA ARG A 2 3.34 16.45 -12.47
C ARG A 2 2.25 15.40 -12.31
N GLU A 3 2.62 14.13 -12.30
CA GLU A 3 1.70 13.03 -12.13
C GLU A 3 2.24 12.07 -11.07
N ILE A 4 1.34 11.44 -10.31
CA ILE A 4 1.70 10.41 -9.35
C ILE A 4 1.03 9.11 -9.82
N VAL A 5 1.84 8.08 -10.04
CA VAL A 5 1.34 6.74 -10.32
C VAL A 5 1.31 5.98 -9.01
N LEU A 6 0.14 5.46 -8.66
CA LEU A 6 -0.14 4.79 -7.41
C LEU A 6 -0.52 3.34 -7.67
N ASP A 7 0.10 2.42 -6.93
CA ASP A 7 -0.26 1.02 -6.94
C ASP A 7 -0.43 0.53 -5.50
N THR A 8 -1.44 -0.31 -5.25
CA THR A 8 -1.76 -0.80 -3.91
C THR A 8 -2.08 -2.28 -3.91
N GLU A 9 -1.82 -2.92 -2.76
CA GLU A 9 -2.36 -4.25 -2.43
C GLU A 9 -3.22 -4.14 -1.18
N THR A 10 -4.22 -5.02 -1.06
CA THR A 10 -5.22 -4.95 0.01
C THR A 10 -5.52 -6.33 0.58
N THR A 11 -6.28 -6.37 1.67
CA THR A 11 -6.82 -7.63 2.21
C THR A 11 -8.04 -8.10 1.42
N GLY A 12 -8.63 -7.25 0.58
CA GLY A 12 -9.81 -7.57 -0.23
C GLY A 12 -10.35 -6.33 -0.92
N LEU A 13 -11.51 -6.46 -1.55
CA LEU A 13 -12.07 -5.44 -2.44
C LEU A 13 -13.15 -4.55 -1.81
N ASP A 14 -13.54 -4.83 -0.56
CA ASP A 14 -14.67 -4.12 0.06
C ASP A 14 -14.27 -3.47 1.38
N PRO A 15 -13.97 -2.15 1.37
CA PRO A 15 -13.62 -1.44 2.60
C PRO A 15 -14.77 -1.40 3.62
N ASN A 16 -16.02 -1.56 3.19
CA ASN A 16 -17.17 -1.62 4.09
C ASN A 16 -17.19 -2.93 4.89
N LYS A 17 -16.51 -3.96 4.41
CA LYS A 17 -16.32 -5.22 5.14
C LYS A 17 -15.01 -5.27 5.92
N GLY A 18 -14.35 -4.12 6.07
CA GLY A 18 -13.11 -4.02 6.82
C GLY A 18 -11.85 -4.34 6.03
N ASP A 19 -11.92 -4.39 4.71
CA ASP A 19 -10.73 -4.58 3.89
C ASP A 19 -9.85 -3.34 3.92
N ARG A 20 -8.52 -3.56 3.99
CA ARG A 20 -7.54 -2.51 4.21
C ARG A 20 -6.33 -2.67 3.32
N LEU A 21 -5.62 -1.57 3.10
CA LEU A 21 -4.36 -1.55 2.36
C LEU A 21 -3.27 -2.28 3.13
N VAL A 22 -2.45 -3.04 2.42
CA VAL A 22 -1.28 -3.75 2.98
C VAL A 22 0.03 -3.35 2.32
N GLU A 23 -0.04 -2.75 1.14
CA GLU A 23 1.12 -2.22 0.44
C GLU A 23 0.72 -1.02 -0.38
N ILE A 24 1.58 -0.01 -0.43
CA ILE A 24 1.39 1.18 -1.26
C ILE A 24 2.72 1.54 -1.92
N GLY A 25 2.67 1.77 -3.23
CA GLY A 25 3.81 2.24 -4.00
C GLY A 25 3.42 3.45 -4.83
N CYS A 26 4.27 4.47 -4.83
CA CYS A 26 4.06 5.69 -5.59
C CYS A 26 5.32 6.04 -6.37
N ILE A 27 5.15 6.49 -7.61
CA ILE A 27 6.22 7.08 -8.39
C ILE A 27 5.78 8.43 -8.95
N GLU A 28 6.72 9.36 -9.00
CA GLU A 28 6.47 10.67 -9.57
C GLU A 28 6.91 10.73 -11.04
N LEU A 29 6.07 11.28 -11.87
CA LEU A 29 6.39 11.60 -13.27
C LEU A 29 6.30 13.11 -13.46
N LEU A 30 7.24 13.66 -14.23
CA LEU A 30 7.18 15.03 -14.69
C LEU A 30 7.20 14.98 -16.21
N ASN A 31 6.15 15.52 -16.85
CA ASN A 31 5.97 15.43 -18.29
C ASN A 31 6.10 13.99 -18.80
N ARG A 32 5.52 13.03 -18.03
CA ARG A 32 5.50 11.59 -18.32
C ARG A 32 6.86 10.90 -18.23
N ILE A 33 7.83 11.54 -17.61
CA ILE A 33 9.16 10.97 -17.39
C ILE A 33 9.35 10.77 -15.88
N PRO A 34 9.75 9.58 -15.43
CA PRO A 34 10.03 9.33 -14.00
C PRO A 34 11.11 10.30 -13.50
N THR A 35 10.85 10.92 -12.35
CA THR A 35 11.79 11.88 -11.74
C THR A 35 12.80 11.20 -10.82
N GLY A 36 12.58 9.92 -10.49
CA GLY A 36 13.34 9.21 -9.47
C GLY A 36 12.75 9.33 -8.07
N ALA A 37 11.77 10.21 -7.86
CA ALA A 37 11.08 10.30 -6.58
C ALA A 37 10.08 9.15 -6.45
N THR A 38 10.25 8.33 -5.41
CA THR A 38 9.40 7.18 -5.16
C THR A 38 9.04 7.09 -3.68
N PHE A 39 7.93 6.42 -3.40
CA PHE A 39 7.56 6.06 -2.04
C PHE A 39 7.04 4.62 -2.06
N HIS A 40 7.42 3.84 -1.05
CA HIS A 40 6.93 2.47 -0.91
C HIS A 40 6.82 2.11 0.56
N ALA A 41 5.73 1.46 0.94
CA ALA A 41 5.55 0.97 2.30
C ALA A 41 4.68 -0.29 2.31
N TYR A 42 5.04 -1.24 3.19
CA TYR A 42 4.14 -2.28 3.63
C TYR A 42 3.38 -1.78 4.85
N LEU A 43 2.15 -2.23 5.02
CA LEU A 43 1.25 -1.71 6.05
C LEU A 43 0.67 -2.85 6.88
N ASN A 44 0.60 -2.62 8.18
CA ASN A 44 -0.12 -3.51 9.09
C ASN A 44 -1.62 -3.20 8.96
N PRO A 45 -2.44 -4.14 8.42
CA PRO A 45 -3.87 -3.89 8.25
C PRO A 45 -4.67 -4.00 9.54
N ASP A 46 -4.04 -4.44 10.63
CA ASP A 46 -4.69 -4.60 11.93
C ASP A 46 -5.87 -5.59 11.87
N ARG A 47 -5.74 -6.60 11.04
CA ARG A 47 -6.72 -7.67 10.85
C ARG A 47 -6.03 -8.89 10.24
N ASP A 48 -6.76 -10.01 10.15
CA ASP A 48 -6.25 -11.21 9.49
C ASP A 48 -6.15 -11.03 7.96
N MET A 49 -5.36 -11.89 7.34
CA MET A 49 -5.18 -11.90 5.88
C MET A 49 -6.01 -13.03 5.28
N PRO A 50 -7.05 -12.71 4.48
CA PRO A 50 -7.81 -13.74 3.78
C PRO A 50 -6.92 -14.52 2.81
N ALA A 51 -7.15 -15.84 2.72
CA ALA A 51 -6.36 -16.72 1.86
C ALA A 51 -6.39 -16.28 0.39
N GLU A 52 -7.51 -15.75 -0.06
CA GLU A 52 -7.68 -15.27 -1.43
C GLU A 52 -6.74 -14.10 -1.75
N ALA A 53 -6.63 -13.14 -0.83
CA ALA A 53 -5.74 -12.01 -1.00
C ALA A 53 -4.28 -12.46 -0.94
N PHE A 54 -3.94 -13.32 0.02
CA PHE A 54 -2.59 -13.86 0.14
C PHE A 54 -2.16 -14.60 -1.13
N ALA A 55 -3.06 -15.34 -1.77
CA ALA A 55 -2.77 -16.04 -3.01
C ALA A 55 -2.39 -15.08 -4.16
N ILE A 56 -2.86 -13.84 -4.10
CA ILE A 56 -2.57 -12.83 -5.12
C ILE A 56 -1.23 -12.13 -4.87
N HIS A 57 -0.99 -11.61 -3.65
CA HIS A 57 0.17 -10.77 -3.38
C HIS A 57 1.25 -11.42 -2.51
N GLY A 58 0.96 -12.55 -1.88
CA GLY A 58 1.95 -13.29 -1.10
C GLY A 58 2.40 -12.63 0.21
N LEU A 59 1.68 -11.61 0.69
CA LEU A 59 2.04 -10.89 1.91
C LEU A 59 1.34 -11.52 3.10
N SER A 60 2.11 -12.15 4.01
CA SER A 60 1.56 -12.79 5.20
C SER A 60 1.27 -11.79 6.30
N ILE A 61 0.30 -12.10 7.17
CA ILE A 61 0.00 -11.24 8.30
C ILE A 61 1.16 -11.21 9.30
N GLU A 62 1.93 -12.28 9.44
CA GLU A 62 3.11 -12.33 10.28
C GLU A 62 4.16 -11.31 9.84
N PHE A 63 4.35 -11.16 8.53
CA PHE A 63 5.24 -10.15 7.97
C PHE A 63 4.69 -8.74 8.21
N LEU A 64 3.39 -8.53 7.94
CA LEU A 64 2.79 -7.20 8.00
C LEU A 64 2.62 -6.66 9.42
N LYS A 65 2.50 -7.53 10.41
CA LYS A 65 2.40 -7.13 11.83
C LYS A 65 3.58 -6.29 12.31
N THR A 66 4.74 -6.44 11.69
CA THR A 66 5.95 -5.72 12.08
C THR A 66 6.00 -4.32 11.47
N HIS A 67 5.05 -3.97 10.62
CA HIS A 67 5.03 -2.68 9.90
C HIS A 67 4.05 -1.71 10.55
N LYS A 68 4.18 -0.44 10.19
CA LYS A 68 3.30 0.61 10.68
C LYS A 68 1.91 0.49 10.05
N ARG A 69 0.90 1.02 10.74
CA ARG A 69 -0.44 1.12 10.19
C ARG A 69 -0.50 2.24 9.16
N PHE A 70 -1.51 2.20 8.30
CA PHE A 70 -1.70 3.22 7.26
C PHE A 70 -1.76 4.65 7.85
N ALA A 71 -2.49 4.83 8.97
CA ALA A 71 -2.61 6.14 9.60
C ALA A 71 -1.25 6.73 10.02
N ASP A 72 -0.31 5.88 10.44
CA ASP A 72 1.03 6.31 10.85
C ASP A 72 1.91 6.64 9.64
N VAL A 73 1.69 5.97 8.52
CA VAL A 73 2.47 6.16 7.30
C VAL A 73 1.97 7.37 6.51
N LEU A 74 0.68 7.65 6.56
CA LEU A 74 0.06 8.73 5.79
C LEU A 74 0.75 10.08 6.01
N SER A 75 1.20 10.35 7.22
CA SER A 75 1.92 11.58 7.54
C SER A 75 3.29 11.68 6.88
N LEU A 76 3.84 10.57 6.40
CA LEU A 76 5.14 10.51 5.74
C LEU A 76 5.04 10.68 4.22
N ILE A 77 3.84 10.66 3.67
CA ILE A 77 3.61 10.79 2.23
C ILE A 77 3.52 12.27 1.89
N HIS A 78 4.56 12.80 1.28
CA HIS A 78 4.63 14.19 0.83
C HIS A 78 4.43 14.26 -0.69
N ILE A 79 3.19 14.10 -1.10
CA ILE A 79 2.83 14.07 -2.52
C ILE A 79 2.28 15.40 -2.98
#